data_b641273c09923492b2d5d43f1b189a83
#
_entry.id   b641273c09923492b2d5d43f1b189a83
#
_cell.length_a   1.000
_cell.length_b   1.000
_cell.length_c   1.000
_cell.angle_alpha   90.00
_cell.angle_beta   90.00
_cell.angle_gamma   90.00
#
_symmetry.space_group_name_H-M   'P 1'
#
loop_
_entity.id
_entity.type
_entity.pdbx_description
1 polymer ?
#
loop_
_entity_poly.entity_id
_entity_poly.type
_entity_poly.pdbx_seq_one_letter_code
_entity_poly.pdbx_strand_id
1 'polypeptide(L)'
;MKQENKDKGIVLIGQGPGFELCDYPEGKEIWTMNMGLMTCKKVDKLFMTDPIERRSAVQRGYYFKDNKKVPVTLQDIKNKIADENIDFVSAYSYPDIPTYRPYPIREVMEIIQAPYFVNTISYMIAYAIATGVKSIDIWGVNQATQSEFVFHKACVEFSGIVTGKQIRFVLLDLHPKCQSI
;
A
#
# COMPACT_ATOMS: atom_id res chain seq x y z
N MET A 1 -19.12 -3.02 7.51
CA MET A 1 -17.68 -3.32 7.64
C MET A 1 -17.53 -4.39 8.69
N LYS A 2 -16.94 -5.55 8.33
CA LYS A 2 -16.73 -6.66 9.28
C LYS A 2 -15.74 -6.22 10.36
N GLN A 3 -16.13 -6.39 11.60
CA GLN A 3 -15.43 -5.93 12.80
C GLN A 3 -14.28 -6.85 13.25
N GLU A 4 -14.07 -7.96 12.54
CA GLU A 4 -13.32 -9.11 13.04
C GLU A 4 -11.78 -9.00 13.05
N ASN A 5 -11.15 -8.04 12.36
CA ASN A 5 -9.68 -7.93 12.29
C ASN A 5 -9.07 -6.66 12.89
N LYS A 6 -9.86 -5.79 13.51
CA LYS A 6 -9.37 -4.51 14.04
C LYS A 6 -8.35 -4.66 15.18
N ASP A 7 -8.36 -5.78 15.88
CA ASP A 7 -7.52 -5.98 17.06
C ASP A 7 -6.11 -6.51 16.75
N LYS A 8 -5.90 -7.10 15.56
CA LYS A 8 -4.65 -7.77 15.20
C LYS A 8 -3.63 -6.91 14.44
N GLY A 9 -4.02 -5.72 14.00
CA GLY A 9 -3.18 -4.85 13.18
C GLY A 9 -3.11 -5.29 11.71
N ILE A 10 -2.30 -4.56 10.94
CA ILE A 10 -2.10 -4.82 9.51
C ILE A 10 -0.62 -4.75 9.16
N VAL A 11 -0.28 -5.30 8.00
CA VAL A 11 1.02 -5.13 7.34
C VAL A 11 0.82 -4.33 6.06
N LEU A 12 1.52 -3.22 5.92
CA LEU A 12 1.59 -2.45 4.68
C LEU A 12 2.86 -2.83 3.92
N ILE A 13 2.72 -3.27 2.68
CA ILE A 13 3.86 -3.63 1.84
C ILE A 13 3.94 -2.66 0.67
N GLY A 14 5.02 -1.87 0.65
CA GLY A 14 5.41 -1.05 -0.49
C GLY A 14 6.13 -1.87 -1.56
N GLN A 15 6.74 -1.17 -2.53
CA GLN A 15 7.49 -1.79 -3.63
C GLN A 15 8.98 -1.44 -3.61
N GLY A 16 9.45 -0.80 -2.53
CA GLY A 16 10.86 -0.48 -2.33
C GLY A 16 11.65 -1.68 -1.82
N PRO A 17 12.99 -1.57 -1.74
CA PRO A 17 13.85 -2.61 -1.22
C PRO A 17 13.40 -3.10 0.17
N GLY A 18 13.52 -4.40 0.40
CA GLY A 18 13.19 -5.04 1.67
C GLY A 18 11.74 -5.53 1.78
N PHE A 19 10.88 -5.31 0.78
CA PHE A 19 9.52 -5.86 0.82
C PHE A 19 9.51 -7.39 0.80
N GLU A 20 10.52 -8.01 0.19
CA GLU A 20 10.71 -9.46 0.09
C GLU A 20 10.98 -10.11 1.46
N LEU A 21 11.44 -9.32 2.43
CA LEU A 21 11.76 -9.78 3.79
C LEU A 21 10.52 -9.86 4.69
N CYS A 22 9.36 -9.44 4.21
CA CYS A 22 8.12 -9.58 4.96
C CYS A 22 7.81 -11.04 5.26
N ASP A 23 7.58 -11.35 6.52
CA ASP A 23 7.30 -12.70 7.01
C ASP A 23 5.81 -13.11 6.93
N TYR A 24 4.95 -12.18 6.49
CA TYR A 24 3.50 -12.40 6.35
C TYR A 24 2.86 -12.96 7.64
N PRO A 25 2.92 -12.24 8.77
CA PRO A 25 2.52 -12.76 10.07
C PRO A 25 1.06 -13.20 10.09
N GLU A 26 0.81 -14.34 10.73
CA GLU A 26 -0.55 -14.87 10.87
C GLU A 26 -1.48 -13.92 11.61
N GLY A 27 -2.71 -13.83 11.12
CA GLY A 27 -3.76 -13.02 11.72
C GLY A 27 -3.70 -11.54 11.44
N LYS A 28 -2.70 -11.05 10.67
CA LYS A 28 -2.70 -9.69 10.13
C LYS A 28 -3.18 -9.68 8.69
N GLU A 29 -3.91 -8.63 8.31
CA GLU A 29 -4.21 -8.37 6.91
C GLU A 29 -2.98 -7.79 6.21
N ILE A 30 -2.75 -8.24 4.99
CA ILE A 30 -1.67 -7.77 4.13
C ILE A 30 -2.25 -6.76 3.14
N TRP A 31 -1.84 -5.52 3.28
CA TRP A 31 -2.23 -4.42 2.42
C TRP A 31 -1.06 -4.02 1.53
N THR A 32 -1.31 -3.88 0.26
CA THR A 32 -0.27 -3.45 -0.69
C THR A 32 -0.79 -2.39 -1.64
N MET A 33 0.11 -1.86 -2.48
CA MET A 33 -0.22 -0.85 -3.48
C MET A 33 0.30 -1.25 -4.86
N ASN A 34 -0.39 -0.74 -5.88
CA ASN A 34 0.08 -0.79 -7.28
C ASN A 34 0.46 -2.23 -7.71
N MET A 35 1.68 -2.38 -8.22
CA MET A 35 2.19 -3.67 -8.69
C MET A 35 2.61 -4.63 -7.57
N GLY A 36 2.53 -4.23 -6.30
CA GLY A 36 2.64 -5.14 -5.16
C GLY A 36 1.66 -6.30 -5.24
N LEU A 37 0.50 -6.09 -5.88
CA LEU A 37 -0.44 -7.14 -6.24
C LEU A 37 0.24 -8.34 -6.93
N MET A 38 1.19 -8.09 -7.82
CA MET A 38 1.84 -9.13 -8.64
C MET A 38 3.09 -9.72 -7.99
N THR A 39 3.66 -9.03 -6.99
CA THR A 39 4.95 -9.41 -6.39
C THR A 39 4.81 -9.97 -4.98
N CYS A 40 3.80 -9.55 -4.22
CA CYS A 40 3.55 -10.09 -2.88
C CYS A 40 3.04 -11.53 -2.93
N LYS A 41 3.38 -12.32 -1.91
CA LYS A 41 2.92 -13.71 -1.76
C LYS A 41 1.44 -13.81 -1.43
N LYS A 42 0.92 -12.83 -0.69
CA LYS A 42 -0.48 -12.72 -0.26
C LYS A 42 -0.88 -11.25 -0.29
N VAL A 43 -2.12 -10.98 -0.67
CA VAL A 43 -2.72 -9.64 -0.64
C VAL A 43 -4.16 -9.78 -0.17
N ASP A 44 -4.49 -9.14 0.93
CA ASP A 44 -5.88 -9.07 1.42
C ASP A 44 -6.56 -7.77 0.94
N LYS A 45 -5.79 -6.68 0.81
CA LYS A 45 -6.28 -5.38 0.33
C LYS A 45 -5.29 -4.68 -0.58
N LEU A 46 -5.79 -4.17 -1.70
CA LEU A 46 -5.01 -3.44 -2.69
C LEU A 46 -5.45 -1.98 -2.75
N PHE A 47 -4.48 -1.07 -2.77
CA PHE A 47 -4.71 0.36 -2.98
C PHE A 47 -4.11 0.84 -4.30
N MET A 48 -4.91 1.60 -5.06
CA MET A 48 -4.44 2.31 -6.25
C MET A 48 -5.00 3.73 -6.28
N THR A 49 -4.12 4.71 -6.16
CA THR A 49 -4.45 6.14 -6.22
C THR A 49 -4.31 6.73 -7.61
N ASP A 50 -3.76 5.97 -8.56
CA ASP A 50 -3.72 6.28 -9.99
C ASP A 50 -4.43 5.20 -10.80
N PRO A 51 -4.91 5.50 -12.02
CA PRO A 51 -5.55 4.52 -12.87
C PRO A 51 -4.65 3.32 -13.16
N ILE A 52 -5.22 2.11 -13.12
CA ILE A 52 -4.50 0.86 -13.43
C ILE A 52 -3.86 0.95 -14.82
N GLU A 53 -4.57 1.51 -15.78
CA GLU A 53 -4.17 1.67 -17.18
C GLU A 53 -2.93 2.54 -17.36
N ARG A 54 -2.71 3.47 -16.42
CA ARG A 54 -1.54 4.36 -16.42
C ARG A 54 -0.32 3.77 -15.71
N ARG A 55 -0.43 2.59 -15.10
CA ARG A 55 0.73 1.93 -14.51
C ARG A 55 1.76 1.60 -15.56
N SER A 56 3.00 1.97 -15.32
CA SER A 56 4.10 1.75 -16.25
C SER A 56 4.28 0.28 -16.64
N ALA A 57 3.95 -0.65 -15.74
CA ALA A 57 3.98 -2.08 -16.02
C ALA A 57 2.92 -2.47 -17.05
N VAL A 58 1.68 -1.97 -16.92
CA VAL A 58 0.60 -2.21 -17.89
C VAL A 58 0.94 -1.59 -19.25
N GLN A 59 1.44 -0.36 -19.26
CA GLN A 59 1.83 0.32 -20.50
C GLN A 59 2.98 -0.38 -21.24
N ARG A 60 3.95 -0.97 -20.50
CA ARG A 60 5.06 -1.74 -21.07
C ARG A 60 4.66 -3.17 -21.44
N GLY A 61 3.56 -3.68 -20.90
CA GLY A 61 3.13 -5.06 -21.06
C GLY A 61 3.91 -6.07 -20.21
N TYR A 62 4.71 -5.64 -19.26
CA TYR A 62 5.45 -6.51 -18.34
C TYR A 62 5.82 -5.83 -17.02
N TYR A 63 6.05 -6.63 -15.98
CA TYR A 63 6.67 -6.22 -14.73
C TYR A 63 7.91 -7.08 -14.43
N PHE A 64 8.70 -6.68 -13.44
CA PHE A 64 9.83 -7.49 -13.00
C PHE A 64 9.47 -8.28 -11.75
N LYS A 65 9.80 -9.57 -11.77
CA LYS A 65 9.75 -10.46 -10.61
C LYS A 65 11.04 -11.29 -10.60
N ASP A 66 11.76 -11.30 -9.50
CA ASP A 66 13.06 -11.99 -9.37
C ASP A 66 14.01 -11.67 -10.53
N ASN A 67 14.13 -10.40 -10.90
CA ASN A 67 14.90 -9.87 -12.03
C ASN A 67 14.49 -10.40 -13.42
N LYS A 68 13.35 -11.09 -13.54
CA LYS A 68 12.80 -11.57 -14.81
C LYS A 68 11.64 -10.70 -15.26
N LYS A 69 11.54 -10.48 -16.58
CA LYS A 69 10.36 -9.86 -17.18
C LYS A 69 9.21 -10.85 -17.19
N VAL A 70 8.11 -10.48 -16.59
CA VAL A 70 6.86 -11.27 -16.59
C VAL A 70 5.81 -10.46 -17.33
N PRO A 71 5.18 -11.00 -18.38
CA PRO A 71 4.12 -10.32 -19.10
C PRO A 71 2.95 -9.97 -18.16
N VAL A 72 2.32 -8.83 -18.39
CA VAL A 72 1.11 -8.41 -17.67
C VAL A 72 0.26 -7.49 -18.53
N THR A 73 -1.04 -7.73 -18.50
CA THR A 73 -2.06 -6.89 -19.11
C THR A 73 -2.95 -6.26 -18.06
N LEU A 74 -3.76 -5.29 -18.45
CA LEU A 74 -4.82 -4.75 -17.60
C LEU A 74 -5.77 -5.85 -17.12
N GLN A 75 -6.10 -6.78 -18.02
CA GLN A 75 -7.03 -7.87 -17.72
C GLN A 75 -6.45 -8.84 -16.68
N ASP A 76 -5.14 -9.14 -16.73
CA ASP A 76 -4.48 -10.00 -15.74
C ASP A 76 -4.58 -9.40 -14.33
N ILE A 77 -4.43 -8.08 -14.21
CA ILE A 77 -4.58 -7.38 -12.93
C ILE A 77 -6.02 -7.48 -12.43
N LYS A 78 -7.01 -7.20 -13.29
CA LYS A 78 -8.43 -7.28 -12.92
C LYS A 78 -8.84 -8.70 -12.52
N ASN A 79 -8.41 -9.69 -13.30
CA ASN A 79 -8.68 -11.10 -13.01
C ASN A 79 -8.08 -11.49 -11.65
N LYS A 80 -6.81 -11.16 -11.40
CA LYS A 80 -6.18 -11.50 -10.13
C LYS A 80 -6.89 -10.87 -8.92
N ILE A 81 -7.35 -9.62 -9.02
CA ILE A 81 -8.13 -8.97 -7.97
C ILE A 81 -9.43 -9.75 -7.71
N ALA A 82 -10.14 -10.14 -8.77
CA ALA A 82 -11.41 -10.83 -8.68
C ALA A 82 -11.23 -12.29 -8.18
N ASP A 83 -10.30 -13.05 -8.78
CA ASP A 83 -10.09 -14.47 -8.50
C ASP A 83 -9.59 -14.71 -7.07
N GLU A 84 -8.73 -13.82 -6.56
CA GLU A 84 -8.23 -13.89 -5.17
C GLU A 84 -9.12 -13.13 -4.18
N ASN A 85 -10.27 -12.59 -4.65
CA ASN A 85 -11.24 -11.85 -3.83
C ASN A 85 -10.58 -10.72 -2.99
N ILE A 86 -9.64 -10.01 -3.60
CA ILE A 86 -8.88 -8.93 -2.94
C ILE A 86 -9.77 -7.70 -2.76
N ASP A 87 -9.83 -7.15 -1.54
CA ASP A 87 -10.53 -5.89 -1.27
C ASP A 87 -9.81 -4.75 -1.99
N PHE A 88 -10.40 -4.24 -3.07
CA PHE A 88 -9.76 -3.27 -3.95
C PHE A 88 -10.26 -1.86 -3.67
N VAL A 89 -9.38 -0.99 -3.18
CA VAL A 89 -9.66 0.40 -2.86
C VAL A 89 -8.96 1.33 -3.84
N SER A 90 -9.71 2.15 -4.56
CA SER A 90 -9.14 3.04 -5.57
C SER A 90 -9.77 4.43 -5.53
N ALA A 91 -8.98 5.43 -5.93
CA ALA A 91 -9.47 6.79 -6.20
C ALA A 91 -10.22 6.90 -7.53
N TYR A 92 -10.13 5.87 -8.38
CA TYR A 92 -10.79 5.79 -9.68
C TYR A 92 -11.84 4.70 -9.70
N SER A 93 -12.85 4.85 -10.55
CA SER A 93 -14.00 3.94 -10.62
C SER A 93 -13.70 2.69 -11.45
N TYR A 94 -13.95 1.51 -10.85
CA TYR A 94 -13.79 0.19 -11.47
C TYR A 94 -15.01 -0.69 -11.17
N PRO A 95 -16.20 -0.34 -11.70
CA PRO A 95 -17.45 -1.05 -11.39
C PRO A 95 -17.48 -2.50 -11.92
N ASP A 96 -16.57 -2.83 -12.83
CA ASP A 96 -16.36 -4.18 -13.37
C ASP A 96 -15.52 -5.09 -12.48
N ILE A 97 -14.94 -4.58 -11.38
CA ILE A 97 -14.22 -5.37 -10.37
C ILE A 97 -15.15 -5.57 -9.16
N PRO A 98 -15.58 -6.81 -8.87
CA PRO A 98 -16.60 -7.06 -7.84
C PRO A 98 -16.24 -6.57 -6.43
N THR A 99 -14.96 -6.57 -6.09
CA THR A 99 -14.45 -6.16 -4.78
C THR A 99 -14.04 -4.70 -4.70
N TYR A 100 -14.27 -3.94 -5.79
CA TYR A 100 -13.95 -2.52 -5.85
C TYR A 100 -14.71 -1.70 -4.81
N ARG A 101 -14.00 -0.79 -4.16
CA ARG A 101 -14.54 0.26 -3.29
C ARG A 101 -13.89 1.59 -3.61
N PRO A 102 -14.67 2.69 -3.68
CA PRO A 102 -14.08 4.01 -3.80
C PRO A 102 -13.31 4.35 -2.52
N TYR A 103 -12.16 5.01 -2.67
CA TYR A 103 -11.44 5.55 -1.53
C TYR A 103 -12.27 6.69 -0.88
N PRO A 104 -12.63 6.60 0.40
CA PRO A 104 -13.48 7.57 1.08
C PRO A 104 -12.68 8.81 1.51
N ILE A 105 -12.21 9.60 0.54
CA ILE A 105 -11.26 10.69 0.76
C ILE A 105 -11.76 11.73 1.77
N ARG A 106 -13.03 12.11 1.70
CA ARG A 106 -13.60 13.15 2.57
C ARG A 106 -13.62 12.70 4.02
N GLU A 107 -14.17 11.52 4.27
CA GLU A 107 -14.27 10.94 5.60
C GLU A 107 -12.89 10.70 6.23
N VAL A 108 -11.94 10.25 5.42
CA VAL A 108 -10.56 10.04 5.88
C VAL A 108 -9.90 11.37 6.23
N MET A 109 -10.03 12.39 5.39
CA MET A 109 -9.46 13.72 5.66
C MET A 109 -10.06 14.36 6.92
N GLU A 110 -11.37 14.21 7.15
CA GLU A 110 -12.05 14.71 8.35
C GLU A 110 -11.53 14.03 9.61
N ILE A 111 -11.33 12.71 9.59
CA ILE A 111 -10.84 11.95 10.74
C ILE A 111 -9.37 12.24 11.04
N ILE A 112 -8.54 12.31 9.98
CA ILE A 112 -7.08 12.53 10.11
C ILE A 112 -6.75 14.00 10.29
N GLN A 113 -7.66 14.91 9.93
CA GLN A 113 -7.44 16.37 9.90
C GLN A 113 -6.22 16.78 9.06
N ALA A 114 -5.93 16.00 8.01
CA ALA A 114 -4.86 16.28 7.08
C ALA A 114 -5.41 16.96 5.83
N PRO A 115 -4.77 18.04 5.35
CA PRO A 115 -5.26 18.80 4.20
C PRO A 115 -5.02 18.09 2.86
N TYR A 116 -4.09 17.14 2.80
CA TYR A 116 -3.73 16.41 1.58
C TYR A 116 -2.90 15.17 1.86
N PHE A 117 -2.82 14.27 0.87
CA PHE A 117 -1.92 13.13 0.82
C PHE A 117 -1.10 13.18 -0.48
N VAL A 118 0.16 12.82 -0.43
CA VAL A 118 1.09 12.99 -1.57
C VAL A 118 1.43 11.69 -2.31
N ASN A 119 1.17 10.54 -1.71
CA ASN A 119 1.49 9.25 -2.30
C ASN A 119 0.57 8.13 -1.77
N THR A 120 0.55 6.99 -2.46
CA THR A 120 -0.33 5.88 -2.13
C THR A 120 -0.13 5.37 -0.70
N ILE A 121 1.11 5.35 -0.17
CA ILE A 121 1.35 4.89 1.19
C ILE A 121 0.70 5.81 2.24
N SER A 122 0.71 7.12 2.02
CA SER A 122 0.01 8.08 2.90
C SER A 122 -1.50 7.84 2.90
N TYR A 123 -2.10 7.55 1.73
CA TYR A 123 -3.51 7.17 1.64
C TYR A 123 -3.79 5.87 2.41
N MET A 124 -2.92 4.87 2.31
CA MET A 124 -3.08 3.60 3.02
C MET A 124 -3.03 3.77 4.53
N ILE A 125 -2.04 4.52 5.05
CA ILE A 125 -1.89 4.81 6.47
C ILE A 125 -3.09 5.59 6.99
N ALA A 126 -3.49 6.64 6.28
CA ALA A 126 -4.66 7.45 6.63
C ALA A 126 -5.94 6.61 6.68
N TYR A 127 -6.14 5.73 5.70
CA TYR A 127 -7.26 4.80 5.68
C TYR A 127 -7.23 3.82 6.87
N ALA A 128 -6.07 3.25 7.17
CA ALA A 128 -5.89 2.35 8.31
C ALA A 128 -6.25 3.03 9.64
N ILE A 129 -5.78 4.26 9.83
CA ILE A 129 -6.09 5.04 11.02
C ILE A 129 -7.59 5.37 11.09
N ALA A 130 -8.18 5.85 10.00
CA ALA A 130 -9.60 6.20 9.93
C ALA A 130 -10.51 4.99 10.17
N THR A 131 -10.09 3.80 9.76
CA THR A 131 -10.82 2.55 9.99
C THR A 131 -10.56 1.91 11.36
N GLY A 132 -9.73 2.54 12.21
CA GLY A 132 -9.52 2.12 13.60
C GLY A 132 -8.51 0.98 13.76
N VAL A 133 -7.62 0.76 12.79
CA VAL A 133 -6.51 -0.20 12.89
C VAL A 133 -5.60 0.17 14.08
N LYS A 134 -5.23 -0.80 14.92
CA LYS A 134 -4.45 -0.55 16.14
C LYS A 134 -2.94 -0.56 15.95
N SER A 135 -2.45 -1.35 14.99
CA SER A 135 -1.03 -1.41 14.69
C SER A 135 -0.79 -1.57 13.19
N ILE A 136 0.27 -0.95 12.70
CA ILE A 136 0.67 -0.98 11.30
C ILE A 136 2.16 -1.33 11.26
N ASP A 137 2.50 -2.46 10.63
CA ASP A 137 3.87 -2.81 10.29
C ASP A 137 4.10 -2.43 8.83
N ILE A 138 5.20 -1.73 8.51
CA ILE A 138 5.46 -1.21 7.17
C ILE A 138 6.73 -1.84 6.60
N TRP A 139 6.64 -2.43 5.42
CA TRP A 139 7.74 -3.06 4.70
C TRP A 139 7.90 -2.50 3.30
N GLY A 140 9.15 -2.43 2.81
CA GLY A 140 9.42 -2.01 1.43
C GLY A 140 8.98 -0.58 1.10
N VAL A 141 8.95 0.29 2.09
CA VAL A 141 8.71 1.72 1.91
C VAL A 141 10.01 2.45 2.15
N ASN A 142 10.82 2.56 1.09
CA ASN A 142 12.04 3.34 1.11
C ASN A 142 11.75 4.74 0.55
N GLN A 143 11.92 5.74 1.38
CA GLN A 143 11.73 7.15 1.02
C GLN A 143 13.07 7.85 0.72
N ALA A 144 14.05 7.12 0.20
CA ALA A 144 15.41 7.60 0.00
C ALA A 144 15.68 8.25 -1.36
N THR A 145 14.68 8.47 -2.22
CA THR A 145 14.87 9.18 -3.49
C THR A 145 14.83 10.68 -3.29
N GLN A 146 15.85 11.37 -3.77
CA GLN A 146 16.20 12.75 -3.41
C GLN A 146 15.15 13.85 -3.65
N SER A 147 14.20 13.68 -4.56
CA SER A 147 13.25 14.75 -4.91
C SER A 147 11.87 14.61 -4.26
N GLU A 148 11.43 13.40 -3.94
CA GLU A 148 10.11 13.14 -3.35
C GLU A 148 10.17 12.95 -1.82
N PHE A 149 11.37 12.72 -1.31
CA PHE A 149 11.65 12.28 0.04
C PHE A 149 11.11 13.19 1.15
N VAL A 150 11.34 14.49 1.04
CA VAL A 150 11.02 15.43 2.13
C VAL A 150 9.52 15.53 2.37
N PHE A 151 8.72 15.55 1.31
CA PHE A 151 7.27 15.67 1.42
C PHE A 151 6.59 14.36 1.80
N HIS A 152 7.10 13.24 1.29
CA HIS A 152 6.52 11.92 1.54
C HIS A 152 6.77 11.46 2.98
N LYS A 153 7.97 11.68 3.51
CA LYS A 153 8.33 11.36 4.88
C LYS A 153 7.48 12.16 5.87
N ALA A 154 7.34 13.47 5.63
CA ALA A 154 6.54 14.33 6.48
C ALA A 154 5.07 13.90 6.56
N CYS A 155 4.45 13.46 5.45
CA CYS A 155 3.08 12.95 5.46
C CYS A 155 2.92 11.66 6.28
N VAL A 156 3.90 10.76 6.21
CA VAL A 156 3.89 9.51 6.98
C VAL A 156 4.09 9.79 8.47
N GLU A 157 5.04 10.64 8.81
CA GLU A 157 5.33 11.04 10.20
C GLU A 157 4.16 11.82 10.82
N PHE A 158 3.55 12.75 10.08
CA PHE A 158 2.39 13.51 10.52
C PHE A 158 1.20 12.61 10.85
N SER A 159 0.91 11.62 10.01
CA SER A 159 -0.16 10.66 10.25
C SER A 159 0.05 9.85 11.54
N GLY A 160 1.29 9.57 11.92
CA GLY A 160 1.65 8.91 13.17
C GLY A 160 1.47 9.79 14.41
N ILE A 161 1.72 11.09 14.30
CA ILE A 161 1.69 12.03 15.43
C ILE A 161 0.26 12.44 15.80
N VAL A 162 -0.60 12.69 14.80
CA VAL A 162 -1.94 13.27 15.01
C VAL A 162 -2.89 12.33 15.77
N THR A 163 -2.67 11.03 15.73
CA THR A 163 -3.64 10.06 16.23
C THR A 163 -3.40 9.57 17.65
N GLY A 164 -2.26 9.89 18.28
CA GLY A 164 -1.89 9.35 19.59
C GLY A 164 -1.86 7.82 19.65
N LYS A 165 -1.98 7.14 18.51
CA LYS A 165 -1.93 5.68 18.38
C LYS A 165 -0.48 5.24 18.18
N GLN A 166 -0.08 4.17 18.84
CA GLN A 166 1.22 3.55 18.60
C GLN A 166 1.25 2.92 17.22
N ILE A 167 1.70 3.68 16.21
CA ILE A 167 2.02 3.13 14.90
C ILE A 167 3.44 2.60 15.00
N ARG A 168 3.59 1.28 14.98
CA ARG A 168 4.89 0.64 14.94
C ARG A 168 5.42 0.68 13.51
N PHE A 169 6.34 1.58 13.23
CA PHE A 169 7.11 1.58 12.00
C PHE A 169 8.23 0.54 12.14
N VAL A 170 8.12 -0.58 11.45
CA VAL A 170 9.25 -1.46 11.20
C VAL A 170 9.93 -0.95 9.94
N LEU A 171 10.63 0.17 10.06
CA LEU A 171 11.59 0.59 9.05
C LEU A 171 12.80 -0.33 9.19
N LEU A 172 12.88 -1.35 8.38
CA LEU A 172 14.10 -2.11 8.22
C LEU A 172 15.11 -1.27 7.45
N ASP A 173 15.84 -0.44 8.17
CA ASP A 173 17.07 0.21 7.72
C ASP A 173 18.18 -0.85 7.62
N LEU A 174 17.94 -1.93 6.90
CA LEU A 174 18.82 -3.08 6.85
C LEU A 174 19.27 -3.41 5.43
N HIS A 175 20.01 -2.49 4.82
CA HIS A 175 20.99 -2.94 3.83
C HIS A 175 22.25 -2.09 3.92
N PRO A 176 23.42 -2.68 4.27
CA PRO A 176 24.71 -1.97 4.30
C PRO A 176 25.09 -1.34 2.95
N LYS A 177 24.43 -1.72 1.85
CA LYS A 177 24.63 -1.16 0.53
C LYS A 177 23.91 0.17 0.25
N CYS A 178 23.04 0.65 1.14
CA CYS A 178 22.42 1.96 1.02
C CYS A 178 23.21 3.07 1.75
N GLN A 179 24.33 2.75 2.40
CA GLN A 179 25.19 3.74 3.08
C GLN A 179 26.33 4.29 2.20
N SER A 180 26.39 3.92 0.94
CA SER A 180 27.41 4.42 0.01
C SER A 180 26.76 5.01 -1.23
N ILE A 181 26.21 6.20 -1.12
CA ILE A 181 26.19 7.22 -2.19
C ILE A 181 26.33 8.58 -1.50
#